data_3ae3d48927ac68079e6f7efc5a5714d3
#
_entry.id   3ae3d48927ac68079e6f7efc5a5714d3
#
_cell.length_a   1.000
_cell.length_b   1.000
_cell.length_c   1.000
_cell.angle_alpha   90.00
_cell.angle_beta   90.00
_cell.angle_gamma   90.00
#
_symmetry.space_group_name_H-M   'P 1'
#
loop_
_entity.id
_entity.type
_entity.pdbx_description
1 polymer ?
#
loop_
_entity_poly.entity_id
_entity_poly.type
_entity_poly.pdbx_seq_one_letter_code
_entity_poly.pdbx_strand_id
1 'polypeptide(L)'
;MKNRLACSAVGLVALFAASSIMIAQTSQPRRNGGQSSATGQSSIAPASPGGEIEGTGNQMPRYKYPAAPGPAPKQDLSGEWGGPLSAPRIDPVPPLTAWGQAQFAAHKSNQRISVANSNDPLDTCDPLGFPRNALWESRGIAFAKMPDKVVELFQYQRVWREIWTDGRALPKNIDSDLPDSADSRYYGYSVGHWDGDYNFVVDTAGLDEDTWLDNAGHPHSSELRVNESYKRVDQHTMEMTVTLNDPKVYTKPWMAGQTTYKWIPQQQFDEQLCVPSHMQDYMKLIAKPSAGAAGK
;
A
#
# COMPACT_ATOMS: atom_id res chain seq x y z
N MET A 1 43.77 36.52 -32.83
CA MET A 1 45.06 36.04 -32.27
C MET A 1 44.82 34.63 -31.75
N LYS A 2 45.54 33.67 -32.32
CA LYS A 2 45.47 32.23 -32.08
C LYS A 2 46.28 31.91 -30.84
N ASN A 3 45.77 31.08 -29.93
CA ASN A 3 46.65 30.28 -29.08
C ASN A 3 46.01 28.90 -28.90
N ARG A 4 46.67 27.93 -29.52
CA ARG A 4 46.45 26.48 -29.32
C ARG A 4 47.36 26.04 -28.19
N LEU A 5 46.83 25.32 -27.21
CA LEU A 5 47.63 24.56 -26.29
C LEU A 5 47.28 23.07 -26.42
N ALA A 6 48.27 22.30 -26.84
CA ALA A 6 48.26 20.86 -26.92
C ALA A 6 48.51 20.31 -25.55
N CYS A 7 47.73 19.33 -25.07
CA CYS A 7 48.02 18.49 -23.92
C CYS A 7 48.27 17.06 -24.37
N SER A 8 49.42 16.59 -24.05
CA SER A 8 49.98 15.25 -24.32
C SER A 8 49.23 14.17 -23.54
N ALA A 9 48.96 13.08 -24.22
CA ALA A 9 48.47 11.83 -23.63
C ALA A 9 49.64 11.07 -22.97
N VAL A 10 49.52 10.78 -21.70
CA VAL A 10 50.38 9.79 -21.01
C VAL A 10 49.53 8.54 -20.80
N GLY A 11 49.89 7.46 -21.49
CA GLY A 11 49.26 6.15 -21.36
C GLY A 11 49.76 5.47 -20.09
N LEU A 12 48.85 5.02 -19.26
CA LEU A 12 49.11 4.13 -18.15
C LEU A 12 48.57 2.74 -18.50
N VAL A 13 49.50 1.79 -18.74
CA VAL A 13 49.18 0.36 -18.93
C VAL A 13 49.02 -0.25 -17.55
N ALA A 14 47.82 -0.65 -17.16
CA ALA A 14 47.56 -1.42 -15.97
C ALA A 14 47.50 -2.92 -16.34
N LEU A 15 48.44 -3.67 -15.85
CA LEU A 15 48.47 -5.13 -15.89
C LEU A 15 47.45 -5.69 -14.88
N PHE A 16 46.39 -6.32 -15.35
CA PHE A 16 45.47 -7.12 -14.54
C PHE A 16 46.05 -8.54 -14.37
N ALA A 17 46.49 -8.88 -13.15
CA ALA A 17 46.76 -10.25 -12.77
C ALA A 17 45.40 -10.93 -12.43
N ALA A 18 45.01 -11.92 -13.22
CA ALA A 18 43.85 -12.75 -12.97
C ALA A 18 44.14 -13.75 -11.86
N SER A 19 43.59 -13.54 -10.67
CA SER A 19 43.56 -14.55 -9.61
C SER A 19 42.32 -15.40 -9.73
N SER A 20 42.46 -16.63 -10.21
CA SER A 20 41.40 -17.64 -10.27
C SER A 20 41.09 -18.14 -8.85
N ILE A 21 39.97 -17.76 -8.28
CA ILE A 21 39.44 -18.37 -7.05
C ILE A 21 38.58 -19.57 -7.46
N MET A 22 39.08 -20.78 -7.19
CA MET A 22 38.25 -22.00 -7.26
C MET A 22 37.30 -22.03 -6.07
N ILE A 23 36.00 -21.90 -6.33
CA ILE A 23 34.95 -22.18 -5.33
C ILE A 23 34.58 -23.65 -5.46
N ALA A 24 34.92 -24.44 -4.43
CA ALA A 24 34.47 -25.82 -4.32
C ALA A 24 32.95 -25.84 -4.08
N GLN A 25 32.20 -26.38 -5.03
CA GLN A 25 30.77 -26.70 -4.86
C GLN A 25 30.66 -27.99 -4.03
N THR A 26 30.20 -27.85 -2.77
CA THR A 26 29.70 -28.99 -2.00
C THR A 26 28.27 -29.33 -2.44
N SER A 27 28.10 -30.47 -3.06
CA SER A 27 26.84 -31.06 -3.45
C SER A 27 26.03 -31.46 -2.20
N GLN A 28 24.89 -30.85 -1.97
CA GLN A 28 23.87 -31.32 -1.03
C GLN A 28 22.97 -32.40 -1.66
N PRO A 29 22.57 -33.43 -0.90
CA PRO A 29 21.73 -34.50 -1.45
C PRO A 29 20.29 -34.02 -1.68
N ARG A 30 19.74 -34.35 -2.86
CA ARG A 30 18.33 -34.17 -3.22
C ARG A 30 17.42 -34.95 -2.26
N ARG A 31 16.56 -34.25 -1.53
CA ARG A 31 15.37 -34.84 -0.91
C ARG A 31 14.25 -34.90 -1.95
N ASN A 32 13.72 -36.11 -2.20
CA ASN A 32 12.53 -36.35 -2.98
C ASN A 32 11.33 -35.67 -2.31
N GLY A 33 10.77 -34.66 -2.93
CA GLY A 33 9.53 -34.01 -2.51
C GLY A 33 8.36 -34.59 -3.30
N GLY A 34 7.38 -35.08 -2.58
CA GLY A 34 6.10 -35.53 -3.15
C GLY A 34 5.35 -34.39 -3.85
N GLN A 35 4.71 -34.73 -4.95
CA GLN A 35 3.80 -33.85 -5.68
C GLN A 35 2.60 -33.47 -4.79
N SER A 36 2.44 -32.20 -4.55
CA SER A 36 1.22 -31.61 -3.99
C SER A 36 0.56 -30.81 -5.10
N SER A 37 -0.60 -31.27 -5.55
CA SER A 37 -1.46 -30.59 -6.50
C SER A 37 -2.01 -29.30 -5.88
N ALA A 38 -1.58 -28.17 -6.40
CA ALA A 38 -2.09 -26.86 -6.02
C ALA A 38 -3.43 -26.58 -6.71
N THR A 39 -4.53 -26.87 -6.05
CA THR A 39 -5.82 -26.20 -6.30
C THR A 39 -5.84 -24.96 -5.44
N GLY A 40 -5.57 -23.81 -6.08
CA GLY A 40 -5.57 -22.52 -5.43
C GLY A 40 -6.98 -22.04 -5.12
N GLN A 41 -7.44 -22.28 -3.91
CA GLN A 41 -8.45 -21.47 -3.27
C GLN A 41 -7.77 -20.82 -2.05
N SER A 42 -7.53 -19.52 -2.14
CA SER A 42 -7.15 -18.70 -0.99
C SER A 42 -8.36 -18.61 -0.06
N SER A 43 -8.53 -19.62 0.79
CA SER A 43 -9.43 -19.53 1.93
C SER A 43 -8.68 -18.77 3.02
N ILE A 44 -9.05 -17.50 3.24
CA ILE A 44 -8.72 -16.80 4.47
C ILE A 44 -9.43 -17.56 5.58
N ALA A 45 -8.67 -18.32 6.36
CA ALA A 45 -9.19 -19.01 7.52
C ALA A 45 -9.73 -17.97 8.52
N PRO A 46 -10.90 -18.21 9.15
CA PRO A 46 -11.39 -17.34 10.21
C PRO A 46 -10.38 -17.32 11.37
N ALA A 47 -10.09 -16.12 11.87
CA ALA A 47 -9.21 -15.91 13.00
C ALA A 47 -9.68 -16.78 14.20
N SER A 48 -8.81 -17.64 14.69
CA SER A 48 -9.06 -18.42 15.89
C SER A 48 -9.29 -17.48 17.08
N PRO A 49 -10.25 -17.76 17.97
CA PRO A 49 -10.43 -16.99 19.19
C PRO A 49 -9.29 -17.30 20.18
N GLY A 50 -8.20 -16.63 19.99
CA GLY A 50 -6.94 -16.81 20.71
C GLY A 50 -5.80 -15.97 20.14
N GLY A 51 -6.08 -15.14 19.14
CA GLY A 51 -5.29 -13.96 18.80
C GLY A 51 -3.86 -14.17 18.30
N GLU A 52 -3.53 -15.27 17.68
CA GLU A 52 -2.28 -15.31 16.89
C GLU A 52 -2.54 -14.74 15.49
N ILE A 53 -2.03 -13.56 15.24
CA ILE A 53 -1.90 -13.05 13.86
C ILE A 53 -0.84 -13.92 13.21
N GLU A 54 -1.25 -14.77 12.25
CA GLU A 54 -0.28 -15.44 11.39
C GLU A 54 0.41 -14.40 10.53
N GLY A 55 1.53 -13.87 11.06
CA GLY A 55 2.45 -13.07 10.29
C GLY A 55 3.07 -13.93 9.21
N THR A 56 3.14 -13.40 8.02
CA THR A 56 3.86 -13.95 6.89
C THR A 56 5.24 -14.45 7.31
N GLY A 57 5.40 -15.73 7.33
CA GLY A 57 6.61 -16.54 7.15
C GLY A 57 7.92 -16.22 7.87
N ASN A 58 8.05 -15.20 8.67
CA ASN A 58 9.31 -14.86 9.29
C ASN A 58 9.37 -15.32 10.75
N GLN A 59 10.49 -15.96 11.11
CA GLN A 59 10.72 -16.63 12.39
C GLN A 59 10.96 -15.70 13.60
N MET A 60 10.47 -14.47 13.56
CA MET A 60 10.55 -13.58 14.73
C MET A 60 9.63 -14.06 15.86
N PRO A 61 10.02 -13.88 17.11
CA PRO A 61 9.17 -14.24 18.24
C PRO A 61 7.88 -13.44 18.18
N ARG A 62 6.75 -14.15 18.07
CA ARG A 62 5.42 -13.54 18.02
C ARG A 62 5.15 -12.88 19.39
N TYR A 63 4.68 -11.63 19.34
CA TYR A 63 4.28 -10.94 20.56
C TYR A 63 3.11 -11.69 21.24
N LYS A 64 3.30 -12.01 22.50
CA LYS A 64 2.24 -12.63 23.31
C LYS A 64 1.42 -11.53 23.97
N TYR A 65 0.22 -11.33 23.49
CA TYR A 65 -0.71 -10.37 24.09
C TYR A 65 -1.09 -10.83 25.51
N PRO A 66 -1.16 -9.91 26.48
CA PRO A 66 -1.71 -10.22 27.80
C PRO A 66 -3.19 -10.62 27.66
N ALA A 67 -3.68 -11.41 28.61
CA ALA A 67 -5.07 -11.87 28.63
C ALA A 67 -6.10 -10.73 28.66
N ALA A 68 -5.73 -9.60 29.26
CA ALA A 68 -6.50 -8.35 29.22
C ALA A 68 -5.60 -7.22 28.75
N PRO A 69 -6.00 -6.47 27.70
CA PRO A 69 -5.24 -5.31 27.26
C PRO A 69 -5.31 -4.22 28.33
N GLY A 70 -4.22 -3.44 28.45
CA GLY A 70 -4.23 -2.21 29.23
C GLY A 70 -5.07 -1.12 28.57
N PRO A 71 -5.26 0.03 29.26
CA PRO A 71 -5.97 1.16 28.69
C PRO A 71 -5.22 1.72 27.47
N ALA A 72 -5.96 2.27 26.53
CA ALA A 72 -5.37 3.00 25.41
C ALA A 72 -4.56 4.20 25.92
N PRO A 73 -3.37 4.48 25.36
CA PRO A 73 -2.70 5.76 25.60
C PRO A 73 -3.49 6.89 24.94
N LYS A 74 -3.51 8.05 25.59
CA LYS A 74 -4.23 9.22 25.09
C LYS A 74 -3.46 9.88 23.95
N GLN A 75 -4.18 10.23 22.88
CA GLN A 75 -3.67 10.98 21.73
C GLN A 75 -2.34 10.42 21.18
N ASP A 76 -2.28 9.09 21.07
CA ASP A 76 -1.09 8.38 20.61
C ASP A 76 -1.47 7.14 19.81
N LEU A 77 -1.06 7.12 18.52
CA LEU A 77 -1.12 5.96 17.62
C LEU A 77 0.26 5.36 17.38
N SER A 78 1.32 5.90 17.98
CA SER A 78 2.70 5.52 17.66
C SER A 78 2.95 4.04 17.78
N GLY A 79 3.71 3.51 16.84
CA GLY A 79 4.10 2.12 16.77
C GLY A 79 3.60 1.40 15.52
N GLU A 80 3.82 0.11 15.49
CA GLU A 80 3.51 -0.77 14.37
C GLU A 80 2.22 -1.53 14.65
N TRP A 81 1.38 -1.62 13.61
CA TRP A 81 0.05 -2.20 13.65
C TRP A 81 -0.09 -3.24 12.54
N GLY A 82 -0.28 -4.47 12.92
CA GLY A 82 -0.55 -5.56 11.99
C GLY A 82 -2.03 -5.60 11.59
N GLY A 83 -2.29 -5.84 10.33
CA GLY A 83 -3.64 -5.88 9.79
C GLY A 83 -3.71 -5.34 8.34
N PRO A 84 -4.92 -5.20 7.79
CA PRO A 84 -6.23 -5.47 8.41
C PRO A 84 -6.42 -6.93 8.81
N LEU A 85 -7.06 -7.17 9.94
CA LEU A 85 -7.28 -8.53 10.47
C LEU A 85 -8.31 -9.34 9.67
N SER A 86 -9.12 -8.64 8.89
CA SER A 86 -10.15 -9.22 8.02
C SER A 86 -10.38 -8.30 6.84
N ALA A 87 -11.04 -8.79 5.80
CA ALA A 87 -11.53 -7.91 4.74
C ALA A 87 -12.33 -6.75 5.35
N PRO A 88 -12.12 -5.50 4.89
CA PRO A 88 -12.83 -4.35 5.42
C PRO A 88 -14.35 -4.53 5.28
N ARG A 89 -15.10 -4.15 6.31
CA ARG A 89 -16.54 -3.97 6.16
C ARG A 89 -16.77 -2.70 5.34
N ILE A 90 -17.54 -2.80 4.29
CA ILE A 90 -17.89 -1.69 3.40
C ILE A 90 -19.40 -1.49 3.35
N ASP A 91 -19.84 -0.26 3.12
CA ASP A 91 -21.22 0.00 2.73
C ASP A 91 -21.46 -0.47 1.29
N PRO A 92 -22.72 -0.72 0.89
CA PRO A 92 -23.03 -0.88 -0.52
C PRO A 92 -22.54 0.32 -1.32
N VAL A 93 -21.72 0.05 -2.36
CA VAL A 93 -21.21 1.12 -3.23
C VAL A 93 -22.37 1.89 -3.84
N PRO A 94 -22.41 3.22 -3.71
CA PRO A 94 -23.50 4.02 -4.27
C PRO A 94 -23.54 3.91 -5.80
N PRO A 95 -24.69 4.20 -6.44
CA PRO A 95 -24.74 4.30 -7.88
C PRO A 95 -23.70 5.30 -8.40
N LEU A 96 -23.02 4.90 -9.46
CA LEU A 96 -22.06 5.75 -10.15
C LEU A 96 -22.78 6.78 -11.02
N THR A 97 -22.23 7.97 -11.12
CA THR A 97 -22.60 8.94 -12.15
C THR A 97 -22.25 8.41 -13.55
N ALA A 98 -22.67 9.08 -14.60
CA ALA A 98 -22.28 8.71 -15.96
C ALA A 98 -20.76 8.76 -16.18
N TRP A 99 -20.09 9.75 -15.58
CA TRP A 99 -18.62 9.85 -15.62
C TRP A 99 -17.98 8.67 -14.86
N GLY A 100 -18.44 8.40 -13.64
CA GLY A 100 -17.94 7.29 -12.83
C GLY A 100 -18.12 5.93 -13.49
N GLN A 101 -19.24 5.70 -14.19
CA GLN A 101 -19.49 4.47 -14.96
C GLN A 101 -18.49 4.30 -16.11
N ALA A 102 -18.17 5.39 -16.83
CA ALA A 102 -17.19 5.36 -17.91
C ALA A 102 -15.81 5.01 -17.40
N GLN A 103 -15.37 5.61 -16.28
CA GLN A 103 -14.07 5.29 -15.65
C GLN A 103 -14.04 3.86 -15.15
N PHE A 104 -15.08 3.41 -14.44
CA PHE A 104 -15.15 2.02 -13.94
C PHE A 104 -15.11 0.98 -15.06
N ALA A 105 -15.72 1.28 -16.21
CA ALA A 105 -15.65 0.40 -17.38
C ALA A 105 -14.26 0.36 -18.02
N ALA A 106 -13.49 1.45 -17.92
CA ALA A 106 -12.10 1.51 -18.40
C ALA A 106 -11.12 0.76 -17.49
N HIS A 107 -11.41 0.63 -16.21
CA HIS A 107 -10.61 -0.10 -15.25
C HIS A 107 -10.80 -1.62 -15.42
N LYS A 108 -9.73 -2.28 -15.84
CA LYS A 108 -9.70 -3.73 -16.08
C LYS A 108 -9.02 -4.43 -14.93
N SER A 109 -9.72 -4.54 -13.79
CA SER A 109 -9.20 -5.18 -12.58
C SER A 109 -8.84 -6.65 -12.82
N ASN A 110 -7.71 -7.09 -12.26
CA ASN A 110 -7.28 -8.48 -12.27
C ASN A 110 -8.20 -9.43 -11.49
N GLN A 111 -9.12 -8.89 -10.68
CA GLN A 111 -10.20 -9.68 -10.07
C GLN A 111 -11.31 -10.04 -11.05
N ARG A 112 -11.42 -9.33 -12.16
CA ARG A 112 -12.48 -9.52 -13.17
C ARG A 112 -11.98 -10.14 -14.46
N ILE A 113 -10.69 -9.96 -14.77
CA ILE A 113 -10.05 -10.49 -15.98
C ILE A 113 -8.68 -11.09 -15.64
N SER A 114 -8.05 -11.76 -16.62
CA SER A 114 -6.69 -12.26 -16.40
C SER A 114 -5.69 -11.13 -16.19
N VAL A 115 -4.71 -11.33 -15.32
CA VAL A 115 -3.59 -10.39 -15.08
C VAL A 115 -2.93 -9.94 -16.38
N ALA A 116 -2.83 -10.83 -17.38
CA ALA A 116 -2.24 -10.51 -18.67
C ALA A 116 -2.95 -9.37 -19.45
N ASN A 117 -4.22 -9.14 -19.16
CA ASN A 117 -5.08 -8.15 -19.81
C ASN A 117 -5.53 -7.02 -18.86
N SER A 118 -5.10 -7.09 -17.60
CA SER A 118 -5.38 -6.09 -16.58
C SER A 118 -4.65 -4.78 -16.88
N ASN A 119 -5.22 -3.67 -16.44
CA ASN A 119 -4.55 -2.39 -16.30
C ASN A 119 -4.54 -1.91 -14.85
N ASP A 120 -4.62 -2.86 -13.90
CA ASP A 120 -4.51 -2.55 -12.48
C ASP A 120 -3.11 -1.97 -12.18
N PRO A 121 -2.99 -0.82 -11.52
CA PRO A 121 -1.70 -0.27 -11.09
C PRO A 121 -0.84 -1.25 -10.28
N LEU A 122 -1.47 -2.18 -9.55
CA LEU A 122 -0.78 -3.26 -8.83
C LEU A 122 0.07 -4.13 -9.77
N ASP A 123 -0.43 -4.40 -10.99
CA ASP A 123 0.21 -5.30 -11.95
C ASP A 123 1.41 -4.65 -12.67
N THR A 124 1.62 -3.34 -12.51
CA THR A 124 2.74 -2.57 -13.04
C THR A 124 3.68 -2.04 -11.95
N CYS A 125 3.34 -2.28 -10.69
CA CYS A 125 4.03 -1.75 -9.52
C CYS A 125 3.92 -0.22 -9.40
N ASP A 126 2.89 0.37 -9.96
CA ASP A 126 2.58 1.78 -9.77
C ASP A 126 2.05 2.01 -8.34
N PRO A 127 2.15 3.23 -7.81
CA PRO A 127 1.61 3.54 -6.50
C PRO A 127 0.11 3.28 -6.42
N LEU A 128 -0.34 2.54 -5.40
CA LEU A 128 -1.75 2.18 -5.26
C LEU A 128 -2.63 3.34 -4.80
N GLY A 129 -2.01 4.35 -4.21
CA GLY A 129 -2.74 5.48 -3.64
C GLY A 129 -3.49 5.14 -2.35
N PHE A 130 -4.25 6.14 -1.88
CA PHE A 130 -5.08 6.03 -0.70
C PHE A 130 -6.57 6.16 -1.11
N PRO A 131 -7.49 5.38 -0.53
CA PRO A 131 -7.37 4.49 0.63
C PRO A 131 -6.98 3.05 0.31
N ARG A 132 -6.77 2.68 -0.97
CA ARG A 132 -6.53 1.31 -1.38
C ARG A 132 -5.38 0.65 -0.63
N ASN A 133 -4.24 1.35 -0.52
CA ASN A 133 -3.08 0.80 0.17
C ASN A 133 -3.40 0.45 1.63
N ALA A 134 -4.13 1.31 2.36
CA ALA A 134 -4.48 1.07 3.76
C ALA A 134 -5.52 -0.04 3.94
N LEU A 135 -6.56 -0.10 3.11
CA LEU A 135 -7.70 -1.00 3.31
C LEU A 135 -7.47 -2.39 2.72
N TRP A 136 -6.76 -2.50 1.59
CA TRP A 136 -6.72 -3.72 0.80
C TRP A 136 -5.34 -4.35 0.70
N GLU A 137 -4.27 -3.53 0.78
CA GLU A 137 -2.91 -4.02 0.53
C GLU A 137 -1.92 -3.68 1.66
N SER A 138 -2.34 -3.06 2.75
CA SER A 138 -1.42 -2.52 3.76
C SER A 138 -0.52 -3.57 4.41
N ARG A 139 -1.04 -4.76 4.68
CA ARG A 139 -0.35 -5.83 5.42
C ARG A 139 0.12 -5.41 6.83
N GLY A 140 0.25 -4.12 7.05
CA GLY A 140 0.57 -3.43 8.27
C GLY A 140 0.78 -1.94 8.03
N ILE A 141 0.51 -1.15 9.05
CA ILE A 141 0.74 0.29 9.07
C ILE A 141 1.52 0.67 10.33
N ALA A 142 2.27 1.77 10.27
CA ALA A 142 2.92 2.31 11.45
C ALA A 142 2.71 3.81 11.53
N PHE A 143 2.68 4.33 12.75
CA PHE A 143 2.58 5.77 12.99
C PHE A 143 3.80 6.25 13.76
N ALA A 144 4.36 7.37 13.30
CA ALA A 144 5.41 8.10 13.97
C ALA A 144 4.96 9.54 14.22
N LYS A 145 4.92 9.94 15.49
CA LYS A 145 4.53 11.30 15.90
C LYS A 145 5.72 12.25 15.78
N MET A 146 5.50 13.39 15.13
CA MET A 146 6.42 14.51 15.06
C MET A 146 5.76 15.75 15.70
N PRO A 147 6.49 16.86 15.92
CA PRO A 147 5.91 18.03 16.63
C PRO A 147 4.69 18.64 15.93
N ASP A 148 4.64 18.62 14.61
CA ASP A 148 3.66 19.31 13.76
C ASP A 148 2.87 18.37 12.84
N LYS A 149 3.17 17.09 12.86
CA LYS A 149 2.54 16.07 12.00
C LYS A 149 2.67 14.66 12.56
N VAL A 150 1.86 13.77 12.02
CA VAL A 150 2.00 12.32 12.15
C VAL A 150 2.43 11.77 10.79
N VAL A 151 3.43 10.90 10.78
CA VAL A 151 3.81 10.14 9.59
C VAL A 151 3.15 8.78 9.68
N GLU A 152 2.37 8.42 8.67
CA GLU A 152 1.82 7.07 8.50
C GLU A 152 2.61 6.32 7.45
N LEU A 153 3.14 5.15 7.83
CA LEU A 153 3.94 4.27 6.99
C LEU A 153 3.12 3.02 6.64
N PHE A 154 3.20 2.60 5.39
CA PHE A 154 2.57 1.37 4.92
C PHE A 154 3.64 0.31 4.64
N GLN A 155 3.42 -0.91 5.10
CA GLN A 155 4.35 -2.01 4.88
C GLN A 155 4.50 -2.32 3.39
N TYR A 156 3.37 -2.38 2.67
CA TYR A 156 3.38 -2.61 1.22
C TYR A 156 4.02 -1.43 0.48
N GLN A 157 4.98 -1.70 -0.38
CA GLN A 157 5.78 -0.73 -1.12
C GLN A 157 6.66 0.18 -0.24
N ARG A 158 6.62 0.06 1.09
CA ARG A 158 7.35 0.92 2.04
C ARG A 158 7.14 2.41 1.78
N VAL A 159 5.94 2.78 1.44
CA VAL A 159 5.53 4.16 1.23
C VAL A 159 5.01 4.78 2.51
N TRP A 160 4.98 6.10 2.55
CA TRP A 160 4.52 6.86 3.69
C TRP A 160 3.80 8.13 3.25
N ARG A 161 2.96 8.69 4.13
CA ARG A 161 2.33 9.99 3.96
C ARG A 161 2.47 10.82 5.22
N GLU A 162 2.36 12.15 5.06
CA GLU A 162 2.35 13.11 6.14
C GLU A 162 0.92 13.55 6.43
N ILE A 163 0.54 13.50 7.71
CA ILE A 163 -0.74 13.99 8.20
C ILE A 163 -0.43 15.18 9.10
N TRP A 164 -0.69 16.40 8.64
CA TRP A 164 -0.35 17.61 9.34
C TRP A 164 -1.32 17.88 10.48
N THR A 165 -0.79 18.25 11.65
CA THR A 165 -1.55 18.48 12.88
C THR A 165 -1.38 19.90 13.42
N ASP A 166 -0.84 20.81 12.63
CA ASP A 166 -0.57 22.21 12.96
C ASP A 166 -1.76 23.16 12.68
N GLY A 167 -2.91 22.61 12.28
CA GLY A 167 -4.12 23.38 12.01
C GLY A 167 -4.18 24.02 10.62
N ARG A 168 -3.26 23.67 9.73
CA ARG A 168 -3.34 24.12 8.33
C ARG A 168 -4.57 23.59 7.62
N ALA A 169 -5.02 24.30 6.58
CA ALA A 169 -6.09 23.85 5.72
C ALA A 169 -5.57 22.91 4.60
N LEU A 170 -6.44 22.03 4.11
CA LEU A 170 -6.22 21.30 2.86
C LEU A 170 -6.20 22.25 1.66
N PRO A 171 -5.48 21.91 0.57
CA PRO A 171 -5.56 22.63 -0.70
C PRO A 171 -7.02 22.70 -1.18
N LYS A 172 -7.43 23.87 -1.62
CA LYS A 172 -8.79 24.09 -2.14
C LYS A 172 -8.91 23.68 -3.60
N ASN A 173 -7.87 23.93 -4.36
CA ASN A 173 -7.80 23.71 -5.80
C ASN A 173 -6.71 22.68 -6.08
N ILE A 174 -7.02 21.69 -6.92
CA ILE A 174 -6.11 20.64 -7.34
C ILE A 174 -6.07 20.65 -8.87
N ASP A 175 -4.87 20.52 -9.43
CA ASP A 175 -4.62 20.41 -10.88
C ASP A 175 -5.37 21.46 -11.72
N SER A 176 -5.41 22.69 -11.25
CA SER A 176 -6.14 23.78 -11.90
C SER A 176 -5.22 24.95 -12.22
N ASP A 177 -5.66 25.83 -13.11
CA ASP A 177 -4.93 27.06 -13.48
C ASP A 177 -5.02 28.18 -12.43
N LEU A 178 -5.61 27.90 -11.27
CA LEU A 178 -5.76 28.91 -10.21
C LEU A 178 -4.44 29.11 -9.44
N PRO A 179 -4.16 30.34 -8.96
CA PRO A 179 -2.87 30.68 -8.34
C PRO A 179 -2.50 29.82 -7.13
N ASP A 180 -3.51 29.33 -6.36
CA ASP A 180 -3.29 28.53 -5.15
C ASP A 180 -3.57 27.04 -5.41
N SER A 181 -3.44 26.60 -6.67
CA SER A 181 -3.61 25.19 -7.01
C SER A 181 -2.41 24.37 -6.54
N ALA A 182 -2.69 23.18 -6.06
CA ALA A 182 -1.69 22.17 -5.75
C ALA A 182 -1.78 21.02 -6.76
N ASP A 183 -0.64 20.40 -7.07
CA ASP A 183 -0.61 19.19 -7.89
C ASP A 183 -1.24 18.01 -7.13
N SER A 184 -1.95 17.12 -7.82
CA SER A 184 -2.41 15.87 -7.25
C SER A 184 -1.25 14.97 -6.82
N ARG A 185 -1.50 14.08 -5.87
CA ARG A 185 -0.52 13.13 -5.35
C ARG A 185 -1.16 11.77 -5.13
N TYR A 186 -0.40 10.71 -5.29
CA TYR A 186 -0.89 9.34 -5.04
C TYR A 186 -1.48 9.14 -3.63
N TYR A 187 -0.94 9.84 -2.63
CA TYR A 187 -1.41 9.77 -1.23
C TYR A 187 -2.05 11.10 -0.76
N GLY A 188 -2.27 12.04 -1.67
CA GLY A 188 -2.93 13.31 -1.41
C GLY A 188 -2.23 14.21 -0.39
N TYR A 189 -3.01 15.15 0.14
CA TYR A 189 -2.68 16.05 1.23
C TYR A 189 -3.58 15.72 2.40
N SER A 190 -2.99 15.53 3.58
CA SER A 190 -3.74 15.11 4.76
C SER A 190 -3.53 16.09 5.91
N VAL A 191 -4.63 16.41 6.60
CA VAL A 191 -4.63 17.14 7.87
C VAL A 191 -5.36 16.32 8.91
N GLY A 192 -4.87 16.32 10.14
CA GLY A 192 -5.43 15.52 11.22
C GLY A 192 -5.57 16.27 12.52
N HIS A 193 -6.52 15.83 13.34
CA HIS A 193 -6.72 16.33 14.68
C HIS A 193 -7.25 15.23 15.61
N TRP A 194 -7.09 15.41 16.89
CA TRP A 194 -7.68 14.51 17.88
C TRP A 194 -9.09 14.96 18.26
N ASP A 195 -10.05 14.07 18.10
CA ASP A 195 -11.40 14.20 18.62
C ASP A 195 -11.46 13.43 19.95
N GLY A 196 -11.27 14.15 21.02
CA GLY A 196 -11.10 13.59 22.37
C GLY A 196 -9.75 12.91 22.58
N ASP A 197 -9.73 11.89 23.45
CA ASP A 197 -8.49 11.25 23.92
C ASP A 197 -8.00 10.11 22.98
N TYR A 198 -8.92 9.48 22.22
CA TYR A 198 -8.64 8.19 21.59
C TYR A 198 -9.01 8.10 20.10
N ASN A 199 -9.56 9.17 19.54
CA ASN A 199 -9.96 9.18 18.13
C ASN A 199 -9.14 10.21 17.36
N PHE A 200 -8.31 9.76 16.42
CA PHE A 200 -7.58 10.62 15.51
C PHE A 200 -8.35 10.70 14.20
N VAL A 201 -8.80 11.87 13.83
CA VAL A 201 -9.58 12.13 12.61
C VAL A 201 -8.67 12.78 11.59
N VAL A 202 -8.74 12.30 10.35
CA VAL A 202 -7.92 12.79 9.23
C VAL A 202 -8.83 13.11 8.05
N ASP A 203 -8.60 14.27 7.45
CA ASP A 203 -9.19 14.65 6.17
C ASP A 203 -8.11 14.69 5.11
N THR A 204 -8.39 14.07 3.95
CA THR A 204 -7.46 13.97 2.82
C THR A 204 -8.12 14.45 1.53
N ALA A 205 -7.35 15.17 0.71
CA ALA A 205 -7.76 15.70 -0.58
C ALA A 205 -6.59 15.66 -1.59
N GLY A 206 -6.87 15.89 -2.86
CA GLY A 206 -5.84 15.99 -3.90
C GLY A 206 -5.19 14.65 -4.23
N LEU A 207 -6.00 13.61 -4.26
CA LEU A 207 -5.59 12.27 -4.70
C LEU A 207 -5.55 12.21 -6.22
N ASP A 208 -4.51 11.56 -6.75
CA ASP A 208 -4.28 11.40 -8.18
C ASP A 208 -5.29 10.41 -8.80
N GLU A 209 -5.97 10.83 -9.88
CA GLU A 209 -7.02 10.06 -10.56
C GLU A 209 -6.53 8.74 -11.18
N ASP A 210 -5.23 8.54 -11.35
CA ASP A 210 -4.64 7.29 -11.84
C ASP A 210 -4.71 6.16 -10.80
N THR A 211 -5.03 6.47 -9.54
CA THR A 211 -5.20 5.47 -8.49
C THR A 211 -6.63 4.95 -8.40
N TRP A 212 -6.79 3.76 -7.81
CA TRP A 212 -8.09 3.13 -7.63
C TRP A 212 -8.44 3.05 -6.14
N LEU A 213 -9.73 3.06 -5.82
CA LEU A 213 -10.19 2.98 -4.43
C LEU A 213 -10.04 1.59 -3.83
N ASP A 214 -10.07 0.55 -4.66
CA ASP A 214 -10.03 -0.85 -4.23
C ASP A 214 -9.53 -1.79 -5.34
N ASN A 215 -9.48 -3.07 -5.03
CA ASN A 215 -9.06 -4.12 -5.96
C ASN A 215 -10.12 -4.46 -7.03
N ALA A 216 -11.36 -3.99 -6.89
CA ALA A 216 -12.40 -4.13 -7.92
C ALA A 216 -12.28 -3.08 -9.03
N GLY A 217 -11.49 -2.04 -8.82
CA GLY A 217 -11.25 -0.97 -9.78
C GLY A 217 -12.27 0.18 -9.68
N HIS A 218 -12.84 0.42 -8.49
CA HIS A 218 -13.69 1.58 -8.32
C HIS A 218 -12.87 2.86 -8.50
N PRO A 219 -13.33 3.78 -9.37
CA PRO A 219 -12.62 5.01 -9.68
C PRO A 219 -12.85 6.09 -8.63
N HIS A 220 -12.03 7.11 -8.67
CA HIS A 220 -12.28 8.39 -8.04
C HIS A 220 -11.85 9.54 -8.97
N SER A 221 -12.19 10.76 -8.59
CA SER A 221 -11.77 11.97 -9.28
C SER A 221 -10.90 12.84 -8.37
N SER A 222 -10.35 13.91 -8.91
CA SER A 222 -9.61 14.94 -8.15
C SER A 222 -10.50 15.67 -7.10
N GLU A 223 -11.84 15.56 -7.23
CA GLU A 223 -12.78 16.09 -6.25
C GLU A 223 -12.94 15.20 -5.01
N LEU A 224 -12.34 14.00 -5.01
CA LEU A 224 -12.43 13.08 -3.88
C LEU A 224 -11.99 13.76 -2.57
N ARG A 225 -12.82 13.58 -1.55
CA ARG A 225 -12.52 13.88 -0.15
C ARG A 225 -12.62 12.60 0.65
N VAL A 226 -11.59 12.30 1.39
CA VAL A 226 -11.52 11.13 2.27
C VAL A 226 -11.53 11.63 3.70
N ASN A 227 -12.44 11.08 4.51
CA ASN A 227 -12.44 11.26 5.95
C ASN A 227 -12.11 9.93 6.61
N GLU A 228 -11.17 9.95 7.52
CA GLU A 228 -10.65 8.79 8.22
C GLU A 228 -10.80 8.97 9.73
N SER A 229 -11.08 7.89 10.42
CA SER A 229 -11.12 7.83 11.87
C SER A 229 -10.26 6.66 12.34
N TYR A 230 -9.26 6.93 13.17
CA TYR A 230 -8.40 5.95 13.83
C TYR A 230 -8.72 5.96 15.31
N LYS A 231 -9.55 5.03 15.74
CA LYS A 231 -9.98 4.93 17.13
C LYS A 231 -9.16 3.88 17.86
N ARG A 232 -8.39 4.32 18.82
CA ARG A 232 -7.66 3.40 19.71
C ARG A 232 -8.59 2.90 20.81
N VAL A 233 -9.03 1.63 20.67
CA VAL A 233 -10.02 1.01 21.55
C VAL A 233 -9.40 0.60 22.88
N ASP A 234 -8.20 0.06 22.83
CA ASP A 234 -7.41 -0.35 23.99
C ASP A 234 -5.91 -0.24 23.66
N GLN A 235 -5.05 -0.72 24.56
CA GLN A 235 -3.59 -0.68 24.34
C GLN A 235 -3.17 -1.36 23.04
N HIS A 236 -3.86 -2.41 22.62
CA HIS A 236 -3.43 -3.28 21.51
C HIS A 236 -4.38 -3.27 20.31
N THR A 237 -5.46 -2.49 20.35
CA THR A 237 -6.50 -2.52 19.32
C THR A 237 -6.78 -1.11 18.79
N MET A 238 -6.77 -0.99 17.47
CA MET A 238 -7.15 0.22 16.76
C MET A 238 -8.19 -0.14 15.70
N GLU A 239 -9.29 0.59 15.67
CA GLU A 239 -10.30 0.55 14.60
C GLU A 239 -10.04 1.70 13.64
N MET A 240 -10.05 1.39 12.35
CA MET A 240 -9.97 2.36 11.27
C MET A 240 -11.28 2.37 10.50
N THR A 241 -11.81 3.55 10.23
CA THR A 241 -12.97 3.76 9.36
C THR A 241 -12.62 4.79 8.30
N VAL A 242 -12.96 4.52 7.05
CA VAL A 242 -12.75 5.39 5.90
C VAL A 242 -14.07 5.70 5.23
N THR A 243 -14.39 6.98 5.10
CA THR A 243 -15.57 7.49 4.40
C THR A 243 -15.12 8.32 3.19
N LEU A 244 -15.76 8.10 2.06
CA LEU A 244 -15.48 8.76 0.79
C LEU A 244 -16.62 9.69 0.40
N ASN A 245 -16.25 10.85 -0.13
CA ASN A 245 -17.17 11.78 -0.76
C ASN A 245 -16.56 12.28 -2.08
N ASP A 246 -17.10 11.80 -3.19
CA ASP A 246 -16.70 12.19 -4.54
C ASP A 246 -17.96 12.38 -5.39
N PRO A 247 -18.52 13.59 -5.44
CA PRO A 247 -19.78 13.86 -6.13
C PRO A 247 -19.68 13.75 -7.65
N LYS A 248 -18.48 13.82 -8.22
CA LYS A 248 -18.24 13.59 -9.64
C LYS A 248 -18.41 12.12 -10.02
N VAL A 249 -18.14 11.21 -9.07
CA VAL A 249 -18.14 9.76 -9.31
C VAL A 249 -19.35 9.07 -8.70
N TYR A 250 -19.74 9.41 -7.47
CA TYR A 250 -20.77 8.72 -6.68
C TYR A 250 -21.94 9.64 -6.35
N THR A 251 -23.14 9.07 -6.32
CA THR A 251 -24.36 9.84 -6.04
C THR A 251 -24.51 10.28 -4.58
N LYS A 252 -23.71 9.73 -3.66
CA LYS A 252 -23.67 10.10 -2.24
C LYS A 252 -22.38 9.64 -1.58
N PRO A 253 -21.98 10.23 -0.43
CA PRO A 253 -20.91 9.71 0.39
C PRO A 253 -21.19 8.29 0.90
N TRP A 254 -20.14 7.52 1.17
CA TRP A 254 -20.24 6.13 1.65
C TRP A 254 -18.99 5.70 2.44
N MET A 255 -19.17 4.72 3.31
CA MET A 255 -18.06 4.12 4.04
C MET A 255 -17.38 3.06 3.16
N ALA A 256 -16.17 3.37 2.72
CA ALA A 256 -15.36 2.49 1.85
C ALA A 256 -14.61 1.41 2.63
N GLY A 257 -14.48 1.56 3.93
CA GLY A 257 -13.84 0.54 4.75
C GLY A 257 -13.93 0.81 6.25
N GLN A 258 -14.22 -0.25 6.99
CA GLN A 258 -14.01 -0.31 8.43
C GLN A 258 -13.27 -1.59 8.77
N THR A 259 -12.16 -1.48 9.46
CA THR A 259 -11.31 -2.63 9.80
C THR A 259 -10.61 -2.43 11.14
N THR A 260 -9.98 -3.50 11.63
CA THR A 260 -9.27 -3.50 12.91
C THR A 260 -7.81 -3.86 12.70
N TYR A 261 -6.95 -3.16 13.41
CA TYR A 261 -5.52 -3.42 13.49
C TYR A 261 -5.12 -3.84 14.91
N LYS A 262 -4.09 -4.66 15.00
CA LYS A 262 -3.48 -5.04 16.28
C LYS A 262 -2.07 -4.47 16.39
N TRP A 263 -1.78 -3.86 17.53
CA TRP A 263 -0.43 -3.39 17.85
C TRP A 263 0.54 -4.57 17.90
N ILE A 264 1.66 -4.46 17.18
CA ILE A 264 2.66 -5.52 17.06
C ILE A 264 4.03 -5.04 17.53
N PRO A 265 4.18 -4.74 18.83
CA PRO A 265 5.44 -4.22 19.36
C PRO A 265 6.57 -5.22 19.13
N GLN A 266 7.76 -4.69 18.84
CA GLN A 266 8.98 -5.48 18.63
C GLN A 266 8.94 -6.40 17.39
N GLN A 267 7.95 -6.27 16.51
CA GLN A 267 7.96 -6.91 15.21
C GLN A 267 8.48 -5.92 14.16
N GLN A 268 9.34 -6.40 13.30
CA GLN A 268 9.78 -5.66 12.13
C GLN A 268 8.85 -6.00 10.97
N PHE A 269 8.39 -5.00 10.24
CA PHE A 269 7.71 -5.23 8.97
C PHE A 269 8.63 -5.93 7.97
N ASP A 270 8.14 -6.98 7.36
CA ASP A 270 8.81 -7.60 6.22
C ASP A 270 8.96 -6.59 5.07
N GLU A 271 10.03 -6.73 4.32
CA GLU A 271 10.21 -5.93 3.12
C GLU A 271 9.26 -6.44 2.02
N GLN A 272 8.26 -5.64 1.69
CA GLN A 272 7.27 -5.93 0.66
C GLN A 272 7.32 -4.87 -0.43
N LEU A 273 8.18 -5.12 -1.41
CA LEU A 273 8.36 -4.24 -2.56
C LEU A 273 7.79 -4.90 -3.81
N CYS A 274 7.02 -4.16 -4.57
CA CYS A 274 6.73 -4.50 -5.94
C CYS A 274 7.91 -4.00 -6.79
N VAL A 275 8.57 -4.91 -7.53
CA VAL A 275 9.73 -4.58 -8.36
C VAL A 275 9.31 -4.61 -9.83
N PRO A 276 9.28 -3.46 -10.54
CA PRO A 276 8.76 -3.38 -11.91
C PRO A 276 9.41 -4.36 -12.88
N SER A 277 10.73 -4.57 -12.79
CA SER A 277 11.42 -5.55 -13.65
C SER A 277 10.97 -6.99 -13.40
N HIS A 278 10.75 -7.38 -12.14
CA HIS A 278 10.23 -8.71 -11.81
C HIS A 278 8.81 -8.90 -12.31
N MET A 279 7.98 -7.86 -12.21
CA MET A 279 6.61 -7.91 -12.73
C MET A 279 6.59 -8.00 -14.24
N GLN A 280 7.46 -7.25 -14.95
CA GLN A 280 7.61 -7.38 -16.41
C GLN A 280 8.02 -8.78 -16.83
N ASP A 281 8.96 -9.40 -16.12
CA ASP A 281 9.38 -10.79 -16.37
C ASP A 281 8.23 -11.77 -16.12
N TYR A 282 7.50 -11.61 -15.01
CA TYR A 282 6.30 -12.40 -14.73
C TYR A 282 5.25 -12.27 -15.85
N MET A 283 4.95 -11.05 -16.27
CA MET A 283 4.00 -10.80 -17.37
C MET A 283 4.45 -11.45 -18.68
N LYS A 284 5.73 -11.34 -19.01
CA LYS A 284 6.29 -11.90 -20.26
C LYS A 284 6.38 -13.42 -20.25
N LEU A 285 6.86 -14.00 -19.15
CA LEU A 285 7.23 -15.42 -19.09
C LEU A 285 6.08 -16.32 -18.62
N ILE A 286 5.13 -15.77 -17.86
CA ILE A 286 4.08 -16.54 -17.18
C ILE A 286 2.68 -16.07 -17.58
N ALA A 287 2.32 -14.83 -17.27
CA ALA A 287 0.93 -14.37 -17.38
C ALA A 287 0.41 -14.38 -18.82
N LYS A 288 1.14 -13.78 -19.77
CA LYS A 288 0.73 -13.72 -21.18
C LYS A 288 0.72 -15.10 -21.87
N PRO A 289 1.74 -15.96 -21.70
CA PRO A 289 1.70 -17.32 -22.25
C PRO A 289 0.55 -18.16 -21.70
N SER A 290 0.26 -18.07 -20.38
CA SER A 290 -0.83 -18.80 -19.74
C SER A 290 -2.21 -18.35 -20.25
N ALA A 291 -2.42 -17.05 -20.46
CA ALA A 291 -3.66 -16.51 -21.01
C ALA A 291 -3.87 -16.97 -22.49
N GLY A 292 -2.80 -17.07 -23.27
CA GLY A 292 -2.86 -17.59 -24.64
C GLY A 292 -3.11 -19.09 -24.74
N ALA A 293 -2.73 -19.86 -23.73
CA ALA A 293 -2.97 -21.30 -23.67
C ALA A 293 -4.42 -21.65 -23.26
N ALA A 294 -5.07 -20.82 -22.47
CA ALA A 294 -6.46 -21.01 -22.03
C ALA A 294 -7.50 -20.75 -23.16
N GLY A 295 -7.10 -20.13 -24.26
CA GLY A 295 -7.94 -19.84 -25.43
C GLY A 295 -7.83 -20.84 -26.58
N LYS A 296 -7.12 -21.96 -26.41
CA LYS A 296 -7.02 -23.07 -27.33
C LYS A 296 -7.73 -24.29 -26.76
#